data_f86d6c827aacd3aa69c4069dddbfc750
#
_entry.id   f86d6c827aacd3aa69c4069dddbfc750
#
_cell.length_a   1.000
_cell.length_b   1.000
_cell.length_c   1.000
_cell.angle_alpha   90.00
_cell.angle_beta   90.00
_cell.angle_gamma   90.00
#
_symmetry.space_group_name_H-M   'P 1'
#
loop_
_entity.id
_entity.type
_entity.pdbx_description
1 polymer ?
#
loop_
_entity_poly.entity_id
_entity_poly.type
_entity_poly.pdbx_seq_one_letter_code
_entity_poly.pdbx_strand_id
1 'polypeptide(L)'
;MSKKVTLDNLASAVKEIIDNYGDEVSTNVDKITKEVGKKGVQALKNESKAKFGTTKNRKRKYANTWTSRTEQTRLRTSVTIYNTQGWQPHLLENGHALVSGGRRHGTVNGRAHIKPVEEMLIREYEQDLEAKL
;
A
#
# COMPACT_ATOMS: atom_id res chain seq x y z
N MET A 1 -32.93 -14.02 -23.84
CA MET A 1 -34.18 -13.28 -23.96
C MET A 1 -33.87 -11.83 -24.32
N SER A 2 -34.24 -11.40 -25.51
CA SER A 2 -33.97 -10.03 -25.92
C SER A 2 -34.98 -9.08 -25.28
N LYS A 3 -34.50 -8.13 -24.52
CA LYS A 3 -35.30 -7.07 -23.92
C LYS A 3 -35.69 -6.08 -25.01
N LYS A 4 -36.97 -5.85 -25.24
CA LYS A 4 -37.41 -4.80 -26.16
C LYS A 4 -37.10 -3.43 -25.55
N VAL A 5 -36.26 -2.67 -26.24
CA VAL A 5 -35.89 -1.32 -25.83
C VAL A 5 -36.47 -0.34 -26.84
N THR A 6 -37.26 0.61 -26.38
CA THR A 6 -37.79 1.70 -27.19
C THR A 6 -36.81 2.89 -27.17
N LEU A 7 -36.96 3.83 -28.11
CA LEU A 7 -36.15 5.07 -28.12
C LEU A 7 -36.25 5.84 -26.81
N ASP A 8 -37.43 5.82 -26.18
CA ASP A 8 -37.69 6.56 -24.96
C ASP A 8 -36.96 6.01 -23.73
N ASN A 9 -36.64 4.71 -23.69
CA ASN A 9 -35.95 4.09 -22.58
C ASN A 9 -34.54 3.56 -22.91
N LEU A 10 -34.05 3.79 -24.15
CA LEU A 10 -32.71 3.41 -24.56
C LEU A 10 -31.63 4.09 -23.69
N ALA A 11 -31.77 5.38 -23.45
CA ALA A 11 -30.83 6.13 -22.61
C ALA A 11 -30.79 5.58 -21.18
N SER A 12 -31.95 5.20 -20.61
CA SER A 12 -32.04 4.60 -19.29
C SER A 12 -31.39 3.23 -19.24
N ALA A 13 -31.59 2.42 -20.28
CA ALA A 13 -30.97 1.09 -20.38
C ALA A 13 -29.44 1.17 -20.49
N VAL A 14 -28.93 2.10 -21.30
CA VAL A 14 -27.48 2.33 -21.45
C VAL A 14 -26.89 2.83 -20.13
N LYS A 15 -27.55 3.76 -19.45
CA LYS A 15 -27.12 4.27 -18.15
C LYS A 15 -27.03 3.15 -17.11
N GLU A 16 -28.02 2.27 -17.06
CA GLU A 16 -28.03 1.13 -16.13
C GLU A 16 -26.83 0.20 -16.39
N ILE A 17 -26.52 -0.10 -17.65
CA ILE A 17 -25.36 -0.92 -18.02
C ILE A 17 -24.05 -0.25 -17.59
N ILE A 18 -23.90 1.05 -17.83
CA ILE A 18 -22.72 1.81 -17.43
C ILE A 18 -22.58 1.86 -15.93
N ASP A 19 -23.66 2.12 -15.20
CA ASP A 19 -23.67 2.18 -13.74
C ASP A 19 -23.27 0.81 -13.15
N ASN A 20 -23.82 -0.29 -13.67
CA ASN A 20 -23.51 -1.64 -13.21
C ASN A 20 -22.04 -1.99 -13.50
N TYR A 21 -21.50 -1.62 -14.65
CA TYR A 21 -20.10 -1.81 -14.99
C TYR A 21 -19.19 -0.99 -14.08
N GLY A 22 -19.55 0.26 -13.84
CA GLY A 22 -18.81 1.13 -12.93
C GLY A 22 -18.78 0.61 -11.50
N ASP A 23 -19.89 0.08 -11.00
CA ASP A 23 -19.96 -0.52 -9.66
C ASP A 23 -19.09 -1.77 -9.56
N GLU A 24 -19.10 -2.62 -10.58
CA GLU A 24 -18.26 -3.81 -10.62
C GLU A 24 -16.77 -3.46 -10.65
N VAL A 25 -16.37 -2.49 -11.47
CA VAL A 25 -14.97 -2.01 -11.54
C VAL A 25 -14.56 -1.41 -10.19
N SER A 26 -15.40 -0.59 -9.59
CA SER A 26 -15.14 0.04 -8.29
C SER A 26 -14.95 -1.02 -7.20
N THR A 27 -15.81 -2.03 -7.16
CA THR A 27 -15.70 -3.14 -6.20
C THR A 27 -14.41 -3.92 -6.38
N ASN A 28 -14.01 -4.20 -7.62
CA ASN A 28 -12.76 -4.90 -7.92
C ASN A 28 -11.55 -4.07 -7.53
N VAL A 29 -11.55 -2.79 -7.83
CA VAL A 29 -10.45 -1.87 -7.46
C VAL A 29 -10.32 -1.78 -5.93
N ASP A 30 -11.43 -1.65 -5.21
CA ASP A 30 -11.43 -1.61 -3.75
C ASP A 30 -10.82 -2.87 -3.15
N LYS A 31 -11.22 -4.02 -3.64
CA LYS A 31 -10.72 -5.32 -3.19
C LYS A 31 -9.22 -5.46 -3.43
N ILE A 32 -8.78 -5.15 -4.64
CA ILE A 32 -7.37 -5.23 -5.04
C ILE A 32 -6.53 -4.27 -4.19
N THR A 33 -6.99 -3.03 -4.00
CA THR A 33 -6.29 -2.02 -3.21
C THR A 33 -6.10 -2.49 -1.76
N LYS A 34 -7.13 -3.04 -1.15
CA LYS A 34 -7.06 -3.57 0.21
C LYS A 34 -6.13 -4.78 0.32
N GLU A 35 -6.17 -5.69 -0.65
CA GLU A 35 -5.29 -6.87 -0.69
C GLU A 35 -3.83 -6.50 -0.86
N VAL A 36 -3.51 -5.58 -1.76
CA VAL A 36 -2.14 -5.09 -1.97
C VAL A 36 -1.64 -4.36 -0.73
N GLY A 37 -2.51 -3.59 -0.06
CA GLY A 37 -2.18 -2.95 1.20
C GLY A 37 -1.77 -3.94 2.29
N LYS A 38 -2.49 -5.03 2.45
CA LYS A 38 -2.15 -6.10 3.40
C LYS A 38 -0.84 -6.78 3.04
N LYS A 39 -0.64 -7.10 1.77
CA LYS A 39 0.62 -7.67 1.29
C LYS A 39 1.79 -6.72 1.54
N GLY A 40 1.58 -5.43 1.37
CA GLY A 40 2.58 -4.40 1.59
C GLY A 40 3.03 -4.34 3.04
N VAL A 41 2.12 -4.34 3.98
CA VAL A 41 2.44 -4.38 5.42
C VAL A 41 3.26 -5.63 5.74
N GLN A 42 2.83 -6.78 5.27
CA GLN A 42 3.53 -8.04 5.53
C GLN A 42 4.91 -8.07 4.87
N ALA A 43 5.02 -7.58 3.64
CA ALA A 43 6.29 -7.51 2.93
C ALA A 43 7.29 -6.57 3.63
N LEU A 44 6.83 -5.42 4.12
CA LEU A 44 7.68 -4.49 4.89
C LEU A 44 8.12 -5.11 6.22
N LYS A 45 7.25 -5.85 6.89
CA LYS A 45 7.63 -6.60 8.10
C LYS A 45 8.71 -7.63 7.80
N ASN A 46 8.54 -8.41 6.75
CA ASN A 46 9.49 -9.46 6.35
C ASN A 46 10.83 -8.85 5.93
N GLU A 47 10.82 -7.80 5.12
CA GLU A 47 12.05 -7.14 4.66
C GLU A 47 12.78 -6.47 5.82
N SER A 48 12.05 -5.85 6.73
CA SER A 48 12.63 -5.25 7.94
C SER A 48 13.29 -6.29 8.84
N LYS A 49 12.68 -7.46 8.99
CA LYS A 49 13.30 -8.59 9.72
C LYS A 49 14.59 -9.05 9.04
N ALA A 50 14.58 -9.16 7.71
CA ALA A 50 15.73 -9.61 6.95
C ALA A 50 16.91 -8.64 7.06
N LYS A 51 16.64 -7.34 7.05
CA LYS A 51 17.68 -6.29 7.07
C LYS A 51 18.17 -5.90 8.47
N PHE A 52 17.28 -5.93 9.47
CA PHE A 52 17.59 -5.42 10.82
C PHE A 52 17.50 -6.47 11.92
N GLY A 53 16.98 -7.65 11.60
CA GLY A 53 16.87 -8.74 12.56
C GLY A 53 15.87 -8.46 13.68
N THR A 54 15.98 -9.26 14.73
CA THR A 54 15.14 -9.14 15.91
C THR A 54 16.02 -9.03 17.15
N THR A 55 16.05 -7.85 17.79
CA THR A 55 16.77 -7.66 19.05
C THR A 55 15.90 -8.11 20.22
N LYS A 56 16.44 -9.01 21.03
CA LYS A 56 15.74 -9.63 22.17
C LYS A 56 15.27 -8.61 23.24
N ASN A 57 15.89 -7.44 23.33
CA ASN A 57 15.69 -6.49 24.42
C ASN A 57 14.78 -5.31 24.08
N ARG A 58 14.15 -5.27 22.91
CA ARG A 58 13.21 -4.21 22.55
C ARG A 58 11.78 -4.65 22.78
N LYS A 59 10.99 -3.86 23.51
CA LYS A 59 9.56 -4.09 23.73
C LYS A 59 8.77 -4.14 22.42
N ARG A 60 9.22 -3.41 21.37
CA ARG A 60 8.68 -3.49 20.03
C ARG A 60 9.81 -3.64 19.03
N LYS A 61 9.77 -4.72 18.29
CA LYS A 61 10.69 -4.94 17.17
C LYS A 61 10.29 -4.02 16.03
N TYR A 62 11.27 -3.36 15.41
CA TYR A 62 11.01 -2.46 14.27
C TYR A 62 10.12 -3.10 13.21
N ALA A 63 10.37 -4.36 12.86
CA ALA A 63 9.59 -5.08 11.87
C ALA A 63 8.09 -5.11 12.19
N ASN A 64 7.70 -5.10 13.45
CA ASN A 64 6.31 -5.20 13.86
C ASN A 64 5.62 -3.82 13.98
N THR A 65 6.32 -2.74 13.68
CA THR A 65 5.76 -1.38 13.75
C THR A 65 5.08 -0.92 12.47
N TRP A 66 5.13 -1.72 11.41
CA TRP A 66 4.44 -1.46 10.16
C TRP A 66 2.93 -1.72 10.29
N THR A 67 2.15 -0.80 9.81
CA THR A 67 0.69 -0.90 9.80
C THR A 67 0.10 -0.17 8.61
N SER A 68 -1.21 -0.24 8.44
CA SER A 68 -1.90 0.46 7.36
C SER A 68 -3.19 1.08 7.85
N ARG A 69 -3.62 2.10 7.14
CA ARG A 69 -4.90 2.77 7.33
C ARG A 69 -5.63 2.80 5.99
N THR A 70 -6.87 2.34 5.99
CA THR A 70 -7.74 2.38 4.82
C THR A 70 -8.72 3.54 4.93
N GLU A 71 -8.78 4.37 3.90
CA GLU A 71 -9.79 5.41 3.76
C GLU A 71 -10.63 5.10 2.54
N GLN A 72 -11.94 5.07 2.74
CA GLN A 72 -12.88 4.77 1.67
C GLN A 72 -13.92 5.87 1.57
N THR A 73 -13.96 6.52 0.40
CA THR A 73 -15.02 7.44 0.03
C THR A 73 -15.86 6.80 -1.07
N ARG A 74 -16.98 7.42 -1.45
CA ARG A 74 -17.84 6.94 -2.54
C ARG A 74 -17.08 6.75 -3.85
N LEU A 75 -16.07 7.58 -4.11
CA LEU A 75 -15.37 7.64 -5.39
C LEU A 75 -13.94 7.08 -5.34
N ARG A 76 -13.44 6.75 -4.14
CA ARG A 76 -12.03 6.43 -3.97
C ARG A 76 -11.77 5.56 -2.75
N THR A 77 -10.95 4.55 -2.94
CA THR A 77 -10.35 3.78 -1.83
C THR A 77 -8.85 4.03 -1.83
N SER A 78 -8.31 4.38 -0.69
CA SER A 78 -6.86 4.51 -0.52
C SER A 78 -6.40 3.76 0.72
N VAL A 79 -5.25 3.12 0.61
CA VAL A 79 -4.58 2.45 1.71
C VAL A 79 -3.24 3.14 1.92
N THR A 80 -3.01 3.65 3.12
CA THR A 80 -1.74 4.24 3.50
C THR A 80 -1.00 3.25 4.40
N ILE A 81 0.18 2.83 3.96
CA ILE A 81 1.07 1.97 4.76
C ILE A 81 2.06 2.89 5.46
N TYR A 82 2.15 2.79 6.77
CA TYR A 82 3.01 3.66 7.55
C TYR A 82 3.65 2.91 8.71
N ASN A 83 4.66 3.54 9.30
CA ASN A 83 5.35 3.00 10.46
C ASN A 83 4.99 3.84 11.69
N THR A 84 4.67 3.19 12.80
CA THR A 84 4.29 3.87 14.03
C THR A 84 5.46 4.59 14.71
N GLN A 85 6.70 4.33 14.31
CA GLN A 85 7.91 4.98 14.85
C GLN A 85 8.26 6.31 14.14
N GLY A 86 7.41 6.78 13.24
CA GLY A 86 7.52 8.10 12.61
C GLY A 86 8.81 8.35 11.84
N TRP A 87 9.85 8.83 12.53
CA TRP A 87 11.13 9.24 11.94
C TRP A 87 12.11 8.09 11.69
N GLN A 88 11.99 6.97 12.41
CA GLN A 88 12.94 5.86 12.34
C GLN A 88 13.08 5.22 10.96
N PRO A 89 11.99 5.00 10.17
CA PRO A 89 12.13 4.41 8.84
C PRO A 89 13.06 5.17 7.90
N HIS A 90 13.02 6.49 7.90
CA HIS A 90 13.88 7.30 7.03
C HIS A 90 15.36 7.16 7.39
N LEU A 91 15.67 7.12 8.68
CA LEU A 91 17.03 6.95 9.14
C LEU A 91 17.59 5.56 8.77
N LEU A 92 16.77 4.53 8.91
CA LEU A 92 17.17 3.16 8.59
C LEU A 92 17.30 2.93 7.08
N GLU A 93 16.44 3.56 6.27
CA GLU A 93 16.48 3.45 4.81
C GLU A 93 17.69 4.17 4.20
N ASN A 94 17.92 5.40 4.62
CA ASN A 94 18.85 6.32 3.99
C ASN A 94 20.18 6.47 4.77
N GLY A 95 20.21 6.01 6.01
CA GLY A 95 21.33 6.26 6.90
C GLY A 95 21.24 7.60 7.60
N HIS A 96 22.13 7.83 8.52
CA HIS A 96 22.15 9.07 9.30
C HIS A 96 23.53 9.35 9.88
N ALA A 97 23.75 10.60 10.26
CA ALA A 97 24.96 10.99 10.98
C ALA A 97 24.86 10.56 12.44
N LEU A 98 25.97 10.02 12.97
CA LEU A 98 26.10 9.79 14.40
C LEU A 98 26.51 11.10 15.07
N VAL A 99 25.65 11.61 15.96
CA VAL A 99 25.88 12.86 16.67
C VAL A 99 25.85 12.59 18.18
N SER A 100 26.92 13.00 18.87
CA SER A 100 27.01 12.92 20.33
C SER A 100 27.77 14.14 20.85
N GLY A 101 27.25 14.77 21.87
CA GLY A 101 27.84 15.98 22.46
C GLY A 101 27.99 17.15 21.49
N GLY A 102 27.07 17.30 20.52
CA GLY A 102 27.13 18.32 19.48
C GLY A 102 28.13 18.08 18.36
N ARG A 103 28.81 16.94 18.36
CA ARG A 103 29.80 16.58 17.35
C ARG A 103 29.36 15.39 16.52
N ARG A 104 29.69 15.44 15.22
CA ARG A 104 29.49 14.32 14.29
C ARG A 104 30.62 13.31 14.47
N HIS A 105 30.28 12.06 14.79
CA HIS A 105 31.22 10.97 15.03
C HIS A 105 31.26 9.96 13.88
N GLY A 106 30.69 10.25 12.75
CA GLY A 106 30.63 9.35 11.60
C GLY A 106 29.22 9.26 11.04
N THR A 107 29.00 8.24 10.25
CA THR A 107 27.73 8.03 9.55
C THR A 107 27.33 6.56 9.66
N VAL A 108 26.05 6.31 9.91
CA VAL A 108 25.47 4.98 9.81
C VAL A 108 24.92 4.82 8.40
N ASN A 109 25.35 3.79 7.69
CA ASN A 109 24.85 3.51 6.35
C ASN A 109 23.41 3.04 6.39
N GLY A 110 22.61 3.53 5.44
CA GLY A 110 21.25 3.07 5.25
C GLY A 110 21.17 1.65 4.71
N ARG A 111 20.07 0.99 4.98
CA ARG A 111 19.74 -0.32 4.42
C ARG A 111 18.39 -0.22 3.75
N ALA A 112 18.38 -0.33 2.42
CA ALA A 112 17.16 -0.22 1.63
C ALA A 112 16.21 -1.39 1.96
N HIS A 113 15.07 -1.08 2.51
CA HIS A 113 14.03 -2.06 2.85
C HIS A 113 12.64 -1.58 2.42
N ILE A 114 12.44 -0.27 2.30
CA ILE A 114 11.19 0.34 1.86
C ILE A 114 11.10 0.36 0.34
N LYS A 115 12.13 0.87 -0.32
CA LYS A 115 12.17 1.02 -1.78
C LYS A 115 11.94 -0.28 -2.55
N PRO A 116 12.60 -1.41 -2.21
CA PRO A 116 12.35 -2.67 -2.90
C PRO A 116 10.90 -3.14 -2.76
N VAL A 117 10.30 -2.98 -1.57
CA VAL A 117 8.92 -3.34 -1.33
C VAL A 117 7.97 -2.43 -2.09
N GLU A 118 8.21 -1.13 -2.09
CA GLU A 118 7.41 -0.16 -2.84
C GLU A 118 7.38 -0.49 -4.33
N GLU A 119 8.53 -0.76 -4.93
CA GLU A 119 8.63 -1.13 -6.35
C GLU A 119 7.87 -2.43 -6.66
N MET A 120 7.97 -3.42 -5.79
CA MET A 120 7.24 -4.67 -5.92
C MET A 120 5.72 -4.46 -5.85
N LEU A 121 5.27 -3.66 -4.88
CA LEU A 121 3.84 -3.38 -4.69
C LEU A 121 3.23 -2.61 -5.85
N ILE A 122 3.95 -1.66 -6.42
CA ILE A 122 3.48 -0.91 -7.60
C ILE A 122 3.27 -1.88 -8.76
N ARG A 123 4.21 -2.78 -9.01
CA ARG A 123 4.09 -3.78 -10.08
C ARG A 123 2.93 -4.74 -9.84
N GLU A 124 2.79 -5.26 -8.61
CA GLU A 124 1.68 -6.16 -8.28
C GLU A 124 0.33 -5.46 -8.43
N TYR A 125 0.23 -4.22 -7.98
CA TYR A 125 -1.00 -3.46 -8.09
C TYR A 125 -1.42 -3.26 -9.54
N GLU A 126 -0.47 -2.87 -10.39
CA GLU A 126 -0.70 -2.71 -11.82
C GLU A 126 -1.12 -4.04 -12.49
N GLN A 127 -0.43 -5.13 -12.17
CA GLN A 127 -0.75 -6.45 -12.72
C GLN A 127 -2.13 -6.93 -12.27
N ASP A 128 -2.47 -6.76 -11.00
CA ASP A 128 -3.76 -7.16 -10.46
C ASP A 128 -4.90 -6.35 -11.08
N LEU A 129 -4.70 -5.05 -11.28
CA LEU A 129 -5.68 -4.19 -11.96
C LEU A 129 -5.90 -4.64 -13.41
N GLU A 130 -4.83 -4.89 -14.15
CA GLU A 130 -4.90 -5.36 -15.53
C GLU A 130 -5.62 -6.70 -15.64
N ALA A 131 -5.37 -7.62 -14.72
CA ALA A 131 -5.99 -8.94 -14.72
C ALA A 131 -7.49 -8.91 -14.39
N LYS A 132 -7.95 -7.91 -13.63
CA LYS A 132 -9.35 -7.80 -13.17
C LYS A 132 -10.18 -6.77 -13.94
N LEU A 133 -9.54 -5.90 -14.64
CA LEU A 133 -10.19 -4.90 -15.49
C LEU A 133 -9.99 -5.21 -16.97
#